data_fff3c99f5c4844b9195559a62b16032d
#
_entry.id   fff3c99f5c4844b9195559a62b16032d
#
_cell.length_a   1.000
_cell.length_b   1.000
_cell.length_c   1.000
_cell.angle_alpha   90.00
_cell.angle_beta   90.00
_cell.angle_gamma   90.00
#
_symmetry.space_group_name_H-M   'P 1'
#
loop_
_entity.id
_entity.type
_entity.pdbx_description
1 polymer ?
#
loop_
_entity_poly.entity_id
_entity_poly.type
_entity_poly.pdbx_seq_one_letter_code
_entity_poly.pdbx_strand_id
1 'polypeptide(L)'
;QKYNKYFEGISSLCTHLYEGAKKMAVGYYDCNNGKPIEDETEMPSQFRRSEPGTDINILGFNLEDKEDAITEMKEAVLRNFWMAILDNRLKVRIDENMTISKDNIAELMEEVFPDDDDNTRKNGYDNPRPYFDAVRLNGTASRYIACEEHLPMLGHVKFFINKQRGATDKVAYMRDFGMLVFSKRTKTNYGMYGVFYCDDGNGNELLRKLENPAHDEWKAGNWKIAGKTAPQGRP
;
A
#
# COMPACT_ATOMS: atom_id res chain seq x y z
N GLN A 1 5.51 -0.66 -34.90
CA GLN A 1 6.80 -0.84 -34.22
C GLN A 1 6.77 -2.18 -33.51
N LYS A 2 7.64 -3.13 -33.92
CA LYS A 2 7.90 -4.35 -33.16
C LYS A 2 8.71 -3.95 -31.93
N TYR A 3 8.15 -4.05 -30.75
CA TYR A 3 8.93 -4.00 -29.51
C TYR A 3 9.66 -5.34 -29.38
N ASN A 4 10.98 -5.31 -29.32
CA ASN A 4 11.75 -6.48 -28.94
C ASN A 4 11.53 -6.72 -27.45
N LYS A 5 11.15 -7.94 -27.09
CA LYS A 5 11.08 -8.37 -25.69
C LYS A 5 12.43 -8.91 -25.30
N TYR A 6 12.94 -8.47 -24.14
CA TYR A 6 14.18 -8.94 -23.55
C TYR A 6 13.90 -9.44 -22.15
N PHE A 7 14.54 -10.53 -21.78
CA PHE A 7 14.44 -11.13 -20.46
C PHE A 7 15.84 -11.27 -19.89
N GLU A 8 16.11 -10.56 -18.81
CA GLU A 8 17.37 -10.66 -18.08
C GLU A 8 17.13 -10.51 -16.60
N GLY A 9 18.00 -11.08 -15.78
CA GLY A 9 17.96 -10.93 -14.34
C GLY A 9 19.32 -11.08 -13.72
N ILE A 10 19.58 -10.26 -12.71
CA ILE A 10 20.78 -10.36 -11.87
C ILE A 10 20.31 -10.46 -10.44
N SER A 11 20.79 -11.46 -9.70
CA SER A 11 20.51 -11.61 -8.28
C SER A 11 21.79 -11.70 -7.46
N SER A 12 21.79 -11.05 -6.31
CA SER A 12 22.84 -11.24 -5.30
C SER A 12 22.51 -12.46 -4.45
N LEU A 13 23.38 -13.45 -4.47
CA LEU A 13 23.26 -14.70 -3.72
C LEU A 13 24.30 -14.73 -2.62
N CYS A 14 24.07 -15.51 -1.57
CA CYS A 14 25.13 -15.86 -0.63
C CYS A 14 26.18 -16.74 -1.32
N THR A 15 27.45 -16.57 -0.98
CA THR A 15 28.51 -17.51 -1.39
C THR A 15 28.14 -18.90 -0.87
N HIS A 16 28.09 -19.90 -1.74
CA HIS A 16 27.69 -21.27 -1.42
C HIS A 16 28.59 -22.29 -2.10
N LEU A 17 28.52 -23.51 -1.65
CA LEU A 17 29.15 -24.65 -2.26
C LEU A 17 28.12 -25.46 -3.04
N TYR A 18 28.45 -25.82 -4.27
CA TYR A 18 27.68 -26.74 -5.07
C TYR A 18 28.64 -27.79 -5.64
N GLU A 19 28.37 -29.06 -5.39
CA GLU A 19 29.22 -30.18 -5.80
C GLU A 19 30.72 -29.99 -5.37
N GLY A 20 30.93 -29.45 -4.15
CA GLY A 20 32.25 -29.17 -3.64
C GLY A 20 32.97 -27.95 -4.21
N ALA A 21 32.41 -27.27 -5.17
CA ALA A 21 32.95 -26.06 -5.79
C ALA A 21 32.30 -24.80 -5.22
N LYS A 22 33.14 -23.79 -4.87
CA LYS A 22 32.64 -22.47 -4.45
C LYS A 22 32.03 -21.75 -5.63
N LYS A 23 30.74 -21.36 -5.51
CA LYS A 23 30.00 -20.61 -6.52
C LYS A 23 30.04 -19.11 -6.23
N MET A 24 29.90 -18.31 -7.30
CA MET A 24 29.87 -16.85 -7.19
C MET A 24 28.63 -16.37 -6.43
N ALA A 25 28.76 -15.24 -5.74
CA ALA A 25 27.68 -14.59 -5.03
C ALA A 25 26.68 -13.84 -5.94
N VAL A 26 26.84 -13.95 -7.25
CA VAL A 26 25.98 -13.30 -8.25
C VAL A 26 25.44 -14.37 -9.18
N GLY A 27 24.12 -14.44 -9.30
CA GLY A 27 23.42 -15.27 -10.28
C GLY A 27 22.93 -14.42 -11.44
N TYR A 28 23.07 -14.93 -12.65
CA TYR A 28 22.54 -14.32 -13.86
C TYR A 28 21.42 -15.22 -14.42
N TYR A 29 20.35 -14.59 -14.84
CA TYR A 29 19.31 -15.22 -15.63
C TYR A 29 19.41 -14.67 -17.05
N ASP A 30 20.12 -15.39 -17.91
CA ASP A 30 20.42 -14.98 -19.27
C ASP A 30 20.65 -16.17 -20.21
N CYS A 31 20.76 -15.90 -21.51
CA CYS A 31 21.06 -16.88 -22.52
C CYS A 31 22.54 -16.86 -22.94
N ASN A 32 23.48 -17.19 -22.14
CA ASN A 32 24.90 -17.21 -22.46
C ASN A 32 25.67 -15.92 -22.13
N ASN A 33 26.26 -15.89 -20.96
CA ASN A 33 27.28 -14.92 -20.55
C ASN A 33 26.81 -13.45 -20.51
N GLY A 34 25.63 -13.19 -19.95
CA GLY A 34 25.13 -11.82 -19.71
C GLY A 34 24.42 -11.21 -20.91
N LYS A 35 23.93 -12.00 -21.85
CA LYS A 35 23.05 -11.53 -22.92
C LYS A 35 21.58 -11.76 -22.57
N PRO A 36 20.71 -10.78 -22.85
CA PRO A 36 19.28 -10.98 -22.63
C PRO A 36 18.72 -12.18 -23.41
N ILE A 37 17.77 -12.88 -22.83
CA ILE A 37 17.02 -13.90 -23.52
C ILE A 37 16.06 -13.20 -24.49
N GLU A 38 16.19 -13.47 -25.78
CA GLU A 38 15.36 -12.88 -26.82
C GLU A 38 14.20 -13.83 -27.24
N ASP A 39 14.36 -15.12 -27.02
CA ASP A 39 13.35 -16.13 -27.31
C ASP A 39 12.56 -16.50 -26.06
N GLU A 40 11.27 -16.13 -26.05
CA GLU A 40 10.36 -16.41 -24.95
C GLU A 40 10.22 -17.93 -24.66
N THR A 41 10.53 -18.79 -25.64
CA THR A 41 10.48 -20.25 -25.44
C THR A 41 11.63 -20.77 -24.56
N GLU A 42 12.69 -20.01 -24.40
CA GLU A 42 13.81 -20.34 -23.50
C GLU A 42 13.48 -20.02 -22.03
N MET A 43 12.44 -19.19 -21.77
CA MET A 43 11.99 -18.94 -20.42
C MET A 43 11.21 -20.12 -19.85
N PRO A 44 11.43 -20.51 -18.58
CA PRO A 44 10.54 -21.45 -17.90
C PRO A 44 9.08 -20.99 -17.93
N SER A 45 8.16 -21.91 -18.15
CA SER A 45 6.74 -21.59 -18.37
C SER A 45 6.11 -20.78 -17.22
N GLN A 46 6.55 -21.02 -15.99
CA GLN A 46 6.06 -20.31 -14.80
C GLN A 46 6.39 -18.80 -14.78
N PHE A 47 7.36 -18.36 -15.57
CA PHE A 47 7.74 -16.93 -15.67
C PHE A 47 7.23 -16.26 -16.94
N ARG A 48 6.50 -17.02 -17.81
CA ARG A 48 5.92 -16.46 -19.03
C ARG A 48 4.60 -15.77 -18.71
N ARG A 49 4.40 -14.61 -19.32
CA ARG A 49 3.16 -13.84 -19.19
C ARG A 49 2.47 -13.73 -20.53
N SER A 50 1.16 -13.89 -20.50
CA SER A 50 0.29 -13.63 -21.67
C SER A 50 -0.27 -12.21 -21.67
N GLU A 51 -0.27 -11.52 -20.51
CA GLU A 51 -0.89 -10.22 -20.33
C GLU A 51 0.11 -9.18 -19.80
N PRO A 52 -0.10 -7.87 -20.10
CA PRO A 52 0.71 -6.80 -19.53
C PRO A 52 0.65 -6.79 -17.99
N GLY A 53 1.77 -6.51 -17.34
CA GLY A 53 1.83 -6.41 -15.89
C GLY A 53 3.23 -6.65 -15.34
N THR A 54 3.34 -6.83 -14.02
CA THR A 54 4.58 -7.13 -13.30
C THR A 54 4.37 -8.35 -12.43
N ASP A 55 5.31 -9.29 -12.49
CA ASP A 55 5.38 -10.46 -11.59
C ASP A 55 6.57 -10.29 -10.65
N ILE A 56 6.35 -10.58 -9.37
CA ILE A 56 7.39 -10.69 -8.36
C ILE A 56 7.39 -12.14 -7.87
N ASN A 57 8.45 -12.86 -8.19
CA ASN A 57 8.59 -14.27 -7.82
C ASN A 57 9.53 -14.38 -6.61
N ILE A 58 9.03 -14.89 -5.50
CA ILE A 58 9.80 -15.13 -4.29
C ILE A 58 10.02 -16.64 -4.16
N LEU A 59 11.26 -17.07 -4.44
CA LEU A 59 11.63 -18.47 -4.34
C LEU A 59 12.01 -18.84 -2.91
N GLY A 60 11.61 -20.02 -2.48
CA GLY A 60 11.93 -20.52 -1.13
C GLY A 60 11.18 -19.78 -0.01
N PHE A 61 10.06 -19.12 -0.35
CA PHE A 61 9.19 -18.53 0.66
C PHE A 61 8.66 -19.64 1.57
N ASN A 62 9.00 -19.55 2.86
CA ASN A 62 8.55 -20.55 3.83
C ASN A 62 7.11 -20.24 4.27
N LEU A 63 6.18 -21.04 3.80
CA LEU A 63 4.78 -21.06 4.26
C LEU A 63 4.67 -22.22 5.25
N GLU A 64 5.07 -22.03 6.51
CA GLU A 64 4.88 -23.04 7.55
C GLU A 64 3.40 -23.31 7.79
N ASP A 65 2.57 -22.26 7.76
CA ASP A 65 1.13 -22.36 7.76
C ASP A 65 0.52 -21.49 6.64
N LYS A 66 -0.11 -22.15 5.67
CA LYS A 66 -0.71 -21.47 4.53
C LYS A 66 -1.96 -20.68 4.93
N GLU A 67 -2.75 -21.18 5.87
CA GLU A 67 -3.99 -20.53 6.30
C GLU A 67 -3.71 -19.27 7.08
N ASP A 68 -2.72 -19.30 7.98
CA ASP A 68 -2.25 -18.14 8.71
C ASP A 68 -1.70 -17.07 7.76
N ALA A 69 -0.88 -17.46 6.76
CA ALA A 69 -0.34 -16.53 5.78
C ALA A 69 -1.43 -15.86 4.93
N ILE A 70 -2.45 -16.61 4.51
CA ILE A 70 -3.60 -16.05 3.77
C ILE A 70 -4.37 -15.05 4.65
N THR A 71 -4.54 -15.37 5.93
CA THR A 71 -5.20 -14.49 6.90
C THR A 71 -4.42 -13.20 7.10
N GLU A 72 -3.10 -13.28 7.31
CA GLU A 72 -2.23 -12.11 7.43
C GLU A 72 -2.23 -11.25 6.17
N MET A 73 -2.17 -11.87 4.99
CA MET A 73 -2.27 -11.15 3.71
C MET A 73 -3.62 -10.44 3.57
N LYS A 74 -4.73 -11.10 3.92
CA LYS A 74 -6.08 -10.51 3.93
C LYS A 74 -6.13 -9.29 4.83
N GLU A 75 -5.65 -9.42 6.07
CA GLU A 75 -5.58 -8.31 7.02
C GLU A 75 -4.72 -7.15 6.50
N ALA A 76 -3.54 -7.44 5.95
CA ALA A 76 -2.64 -6.43 5.41
C ALA A 76 -3.25 -5.66 4.24
N VAL A 77 -3.94 -6.35 3.32
CA VAL A 77 -4.66 -5.73 2.21
C VAL A 77 -5.78 -4.82 2.71
N LEU A 78 -6.60 -5.31 3.65
CA LEU A 78 -7.69 -4.54 4.23
C LEU A 78 -7.20 -3.33 5.04
N ARG A 79 -6.02 -3.40 5.69
CA ARG A 79 -5.44 -2.24 6.42
C ARG A 79 -4.93 -1.16 5.48
N ASN A 80 -4.25 -1.56 4.41
CA ASN A 80 -3.42 -0.62 3.65
C ASN A 80 -4.04 -0.17 2.34
N PHE A 81 -4.96 -0.95 1.75
CA PHE A 81 -5.47 -0.72 0.39
C PHE A 81 -6.99 -0.58 0.30
N TRP A 82 -7.69 -0.53 1.43
CA TRP A 82 -9.16 -0.50 1.47
C TRP A 82 -9.77 0.62 0.63
N MET A 83 -9.15 1.79 0.61
CA MET A 83 -9.67 2.94 -0.15
C MET A 83 -9.56 2.71 -1.66
N ALA A 84 -8.44 2.18 -2.14
CA ALA A 84 -8.26 1.82 -3.55
C ALA A 84 -9.27 0.75 -4.00
N ILE A 85 -9.59 -0.18 -3.11
CA ILE A 85 -10.56 -1.24 -3.37
C ILE A 85 -11.99 -0.68 -3.35
N LEU A 86 -12.33 0.16 -2.36
CA LEU A 86 -13.63 0.81 -2.25
C LEU A 86 -13.93 1.67 -3.48
N ASP A 87 -12.94 2.37 -4.02
CA ASP A 87 -13.01 3.16 -5.25
C ASP A 87 -12.98 2.32 -6.54
N ASN A 88 -12.93 1.00 -6.43
CA ASN A 88 -12.84 0.07 -7.57
C ASN A 88 -11.60 0.29 -8.44
N ARG A 89 -10.51 0.78 -7.87
CA ARG A 89 -9.21 0.97 -8.54
C ARG A 89 -8.24 -0.18 -8.31
N LEU A 90 -8.53 -1.03 -7.33
CA LEU A 90 -7.74 -2.21 -7.00
C LEU A 90 -8.67 -3.39 -6.70
N LYS A 91 -8.30 -4.54 -7.25
CA LYS A 91 -8.87 -5.85 -6.92
C LYS A 91 -7.70 -6.77 -6.58
N VAL A 92 -7.75 -7.43 -5.45
CA VAL A 92 -6.67 -8.30 -4.96
C VAL A 92 -7.16 -9.73 -4.92
N ARG A 93 -6.42 -10.64 -5.55
CA ARG A 93 -6.60 -12.07 -5.42
C ARG A 93 -5.42 -12.64 -4.65
N ILE A 94 -5.66 -13.21 -3.49
CA ILE A 94 -4.63 -13.79 -2.63
C ILE A 94 -4.35 -15.24 -3.03
N ASP A 95 -5.41 -16.00 -3.31
CA ASP A 95 -5.33 -17.35 -3.89
C ASP A 95 -6.53 -17.61 -4.82
N GLU A 96 -6.75 -18.87 -5.23
CA GLU A 96 -7.84 -19.23 -6.14
C GLU A 96 -9.23 -18.94 -5.53
N ASN A 97 -9.37 -19.01 -4.20
CA ASN A 97 -10.63 -18.89 -3.49
C ASN A 97 -10.85 -17.53 -2.84
N MET A 98 -9.78 -16.74 -2.63
CA MET A 98 -9.84 -15.47 -1.90
C MET A 98 -9.59 -14.29 -2.83
N THR A 99 -10.64 -13.53 -3.09
CA THR A 99 -10.58 -12.27 -3.82
C THR A 99 -11.20 -11.15 -3.00
N ILE A 100 -10.51 -10.03 -2.87
CA ILE A 100 -10.97 -8.80 -2.22
C ILE A 100 -11.27 -7.78 -3.32
N SER A 101 -12.49 -7.28 -3.35
CA SER A 101 -12.97 -6.32 -4.35
C SER A 101 -13.95 -5.34 -3.71
N LYS A 102 -14.38 -4.35 -4.49
CA LYS A 102 -15.43 -3.40 -4.08
C LYS A 102 -16.71 -4.09 -3.59
N ASP A 103 -17.04 -5.24 -4.18
CA ASP A 103 -18.32 -5.90 -3.93
C ASP A 103 -18.38 -6.57 -2.54
N ASN A 104 -17.23 -6.99 -2.00
CA ASN A 104 -17.18 -7.73 -0.75
C ASN A 104 -16.34 -7.07 0.36
N ILE A 105 -15.66 -5.96 0.08
CA ILE A 105 -14.77 -5.34 1.07
C ILE A 105 -15.50 -4.90 2.34
N ALA A 106 -16.76 -4.47 2.24
CA ALA A 106 -17.52 -4.04 3.40
C ALA A 106 -17.79 -5.21 4.36
N GLU A 107 -18.19 -6.35 3.83
CA GLU A 107 -18.42 -7.58 4.59
C GLU A 107 -17.12 -8.10 5.21
N LEU A 108 -16.05 -8.17 4.42
CA LEU A 108 -14.74 -8.58 4.90
C LEU A 108 -14.17 -7.64 5.97
N MET A 109 -14.43 -6.34 5.86
CA MET A 109 -14.02 -5.38 6.88
C MET A 109 -14.78 -5.59 8.19
N GLU A 110 -16.05 -5.98 8.13
CA GLU A 110 -16.85 -6.35 9.31
C GLU A 110 -16.39 -7.65 9.96
N GLU A 111 -16.08 -8.64 9.15
CA GLU A 111 -15.61 -9.95 9.62
C GLU A 111 -14.24 -9.85 10.31
N VAL A 112 -13.29 -9.18 9.67
CA VAL A 112 -11.88 -9.16 10.11
C VAL A 112 -11.63 -8.10 11.16
N PHE A 113 -12.30 -6.96 11.07
CA PHE A 113 -12.17 -5.81 11.96
C PHE A 113 -13.54 -5.40 12.50
N PRO A 114 -14.12 -6.18 13.42
CA PRO A 114 -15.39 -5.81 14.05
C PRO A 114 -15.25 -4.45 14.74
N ASP A 115 -16.39 -3.76 14.89
CA ASP A 115 -16.47 -2.49 15.61
C ASP A 115 -16.33 -2.81 17.11
N ASP A 116 -15.09 -2.89 17.55
CA ASP A 116 -14.71 -3.16 18.92
C ASP A 116 -14.34 -1.83 19.59
N ASP A 117 -15.06 -1.47 20.64
CA ASP A 117 -14.84 -0.24 21.40
C ASP A 117 -13.42 -0.15 21.98
N ASP A 118 -12.74 -1.28 22.10
CA ASP A 118 -11.41 -1.34 22.73
C ASP A 118 -10.27 -0.97 21.80
N ASN A 119 -10.55 -0.69 20.51
CA ASN A 119 -9.57 -0.20 19.51
C ASN A 119 -8.16 -0.79 19.68
N THR A 120 -8.13 -2.05 20.10
CA THR A 120 -6.90 -2.75 20.41
C THR A 120 -6.12 -2.97 19.13
N ARG A 121 -4.90 -2.49 19.13
CA ARG A 121 -3.93 -2.73 18.07
C ARG A 121 -3.69 -4.23 17.96
N LYS A 122 -4.35 -4.89 17.05
CA LYS A 122 -4.01 -6.28 16.74
C LYS A 122 -2.60 -6.26 16.15
N ASN A 123 -1.67 -6.97 16.76
CA ASN A 123 -0.26 -7.03 16.32
C ASN A 123 0.45 -5.66 16.20
N GLY A 124 0.05 -4.65 16.98
CA GLY A 124 0.64 -3.31 16.92
C GLY A 124 0.09 -2.38 15.83
N TYR A 125 -0.83 -2.84 15.01
CA TYR A 125 -1.45 -2.04 13.96
C TYR A 125 -2.82 -1.50 14.38
N ASP A 126 -3.18 -0.32 13.88
CA ASP A 126 -4.49 0.28 14.13
C ASP A 126 -5.60 -0.51 13.42
N ASN A 127 -6.78 -0.56 14.04
CA ASN A 127 -7.98 -1.05 13.38
C ASN A 127 -8.37 -0.10 12.23
N PRO A 128 -8.47 -0.56 10.97
CA PRO A 128 -8.80 0.29 9.82
C PRO A 128 -10.28 0.64 9.74
N ARG A 129 -11.16 -0.09 10.44
CA ARG A 129 -12.60 0.02 10.32
C ARG A 129 -13.16 1.42 10.55
N PRO A 130 -12.76 2.18 11.59
CA PRO A 130 -13.28 3.52 11.81
C PRO A 130 -12.95 4.50 10.68
N TYR A 131 -11.81 4.33 10.03
CA TYR A 131 -11.41 5.13 8.86
C TYR A 131 -12.17 4.73 7.60
N PHE A 132 -12.34 3.43 7.38
CA PHE A 132 -13.13 2.89 6.29
C PHE A 132 -14.58 3.39 6.35
N ASP A 133 -15.18 3.35 7.54
CA ASP A 133 -16.54 3.82 7.75
C ASP A 133 -16.67 5.35 7.59
N ALA A 134 -15.64 6.13 7.94
CA ALA A 134 -15.64 7.56 7.69
C ALA A 134 -15.87 7.90 6.21
N VAL A 135 -15.29 7.12 5.31
CA VAL A 135 -15.42 7.29 3.86
C VAL A 135 -16.70 6.64 3.33
N ARG A 136 -16.91 5.36 3.64
CA ARG A 136 -18.02 4.57 3.10
C ARG A 136 -19.38 5.10 3.51
N LEU A 137 -19.50 5.55 4.75
CA LEU A 137 -20.77 6.01 5.33
C LEU A 137 -20.93 7.53 5.32
N ASN A 138 -20.06 8.24 4.58
CA ASN A 138 -20.15 9.69 4.48
C ASN A 138 -21.55 10.14 4.08
N GLY A 139 -22.12 11.10 4.82
CA GLY A 139 -23.45 11.63 4.58
C GLY A 139 -24.63 10.74 5.02
N THR A 140 -24.42 9.51 5.49
CA THR A 140 -25.50 8.61 5.93
C THR A 140 -26.01 8.95 7.34
N ALA A 141 -25.15 9.55 8.17
CA ALA A 141 -25.50 10.00 9.52
C ALA A 141 -24.65 11.20 9.91
N SER A 142 -25.09 11.99 10.90
CA SER A 142 -24.43 13.23 11.36
C SER A 142 -23.02 13.03 11.94
N ARG A 143 -22.67 11.81 12.28
CA ARG A 143 -21.33 11.46 12.76
C ARG A 143 -20.31 11.31 11.60
N TYR A 144 -20.77 11.07 10.37
CA TYR A 144 -19.93 10.91 9.19
C TYR A 144 -19.97 12.17 8.34
N ILE A 145 -18.86 12.87 8.32
CA ILE A 145 -18.74 14.20 7.69
C ILE A 145 -17.61 14.16 6.69
N ALA A 146 -17.78 14.80 5.56
CA ALA A 146 -16.69 15.12 4.66
C ALA A 146 -16.57 16.64 4.48
N CYS A 147 -15.35 17.10 4.31
CA CYS A 147 -15.02 18.43 3.83
C CYS A 147 -13.97 18.34 2.73
N GLU A 148 -14.05 19.26 1.81
CA GLU A 148 -13.12 19.39 0.69
C GLU A 148 -12.54 20.80 0.71
N GLU A 149 -11.26 20.90 0.41
CA GLU A 149 -10.54 22.18 0.45
C GLU A 149 -9.49 22.23 -0.65
N HIS A 150 -9.18 23.40 -1.14
CA HIS A 150 -8.10 23.62 -2.10
C HIS A 150 -6.91 24.25 -1.36
N LEU A 151 -5.89 23.47 -1.10
CA LEU A 151 -4.68 23.92 -0.42
C LEU A 151 -3.64 24.42 -1.44
N PRO A 152 -2.95 25.56 -1.19
CA PRO A 152 -2.07 26.21 -2.17
C PRO A 152 -0.99 25.33 -2.81
N MET A 153 -0.57 24.26 -2.13
CA MET A 153 0.53 23.40 -2.59
C MET A 153 0.10 21.98 -2.91
N LEU A 154 -0.99 21.53 -2.30
CA LEU A 154 -1.49 20.17 -2.47
C LEU A 154 -2.66 20.11 -3.46
N GLY A 155 -3.18 21.27 -3.90
CA GLY A 155 -4.38 21.31 -4.71
C GLY A 155 -5.61 20.84 -3.94
N HIS A 156 -6.44 20.06 -4.58
CA HIS A 156 -7.67 19.55 -4.00
C HIS A 156 -7.39 18.44 -2.99
N VAL A 157 -7.94 18.59 -1.78
CA VAL A 157 -7.84 17.61 -0.70
C VAL A 157 -9.20 17.32 -0.10
N LYS A 158 -9.39 16.10 0.35
CA LYS A 158 -10.59 15.63 1.04
C LYS A 158 -10.24 15.21 2.46
N PHE A 159 -11.15 15.52 3.37
CA PHE A 159 -11.04 15.09 4.75
C PHE A 159 -12.36 14.46 5.18
N PHE A 160 -12.33 13.19 5.53
CA PHE A 160 -13.49 12.45 6.02
C PHE A 160 -13.35 12.26 7.53
N ILE A 161 -14.47 12.34 8.25
CA ILE A 161 -14.52 12.25 9.70
C ILE A 161 -15.58 11.26 10.12
N ASN A 162 -15.22 10.35 11.01
CA ASN A 162 -16.12 9.53 11.79
C ASN A 162 -16.02 9.99 13.26
N LYS A 163 -17.06 10.65 13.77
CA LYS A 163 -17.15 11.06 15.16
C LYS A 163 -17.55 9.87 16.02
N GLN A 164 -16.68 9.52 16.98
CA GLN A 164 -16.92 8.41 17.91
C GLN A 164 -16.58 8.85 19.32
N ARG A 165 -17.59 8.96 20.17
CA ARG A 165 -17.42 9.44 21.55
C ARG A 165 -16.44 8.54 22.32
N GLY A 166 -15.47 9.14 22.97
CA GLY A 166 -14.45 8.42 23.73
C GLY A 166 -13.27 7.93 22.89
N ALA A 167 -13.34 8.02 21.56
CA ALA A 167 -12.21 7.65 20.71
C ALA A 167 -11.02 8.61 20.91
N THR A 168 -9.82 8.07 20.74
CA THR A 168 -8.62 8.88 20.60
C THR A 168 -8.57 9.45 19.21
N ASP A 169 -8.43 10.77 19.09
CA ASP A 169 -8.36 11.44 17.80
C ASP A 169 -7.16 10.97 16.99
N LYS A 170 -7.42 10.35 15.86
CA LYS A 170 -6.41 9.86 14.92
C LYS A 170 -6.80 10.19 13.48
N VAL A 171 -5.81 10.42 12.64
CA VAL A 171 -5.97 10.65 11.20
C VAL A 171 -5.14 9.66 10.43
N ALA A 172 -5.77 8.97 9.50
CA ALA A 172 -5.13 8.18 8.46
C ALA A 172 -4.80 9.08 7.28
N TYR A 173 -3.57 9.04 6.82
CA TYR A 173 -3.08 9.81 5.69
C TYR A 173 -2.94 8.89 4.49
N MET A 174 -3.76 9.18 3.48
CA MET A 174 -3.86 8.37 2.26
C MET A 174 -3.20 9.11 1.10
N ARG A 175 -2.51 8.35 0.29
CA ARG A 175 -1.94 8.81 -0.97
C ARG A 175 -2.88 8.48 -2.13
N ASP A 176 -2.73 9.16 -3.27
CA ASP A 176 -3.40 8.80 -4.51
C ASP A 176 -3.27 7.29 -4.80
N PHE A 177 -4.24 6.75 -5.49
CA PHE A 177 -4.58 5.34 -5.60
C PHE A 177 -5.13 4.72 -4.31
N GLY A 178 -5.29 5.47 -3.22
CA GLY A 178 -5.96 5.00 -2.00
C GLY A 178 -5.13 4.03 -1.17
N MET A 179 -3.81 4.23 -1.13
CA MET A 179 -2.91 3.51 -0.24
C MET A 179 -2.71 4.29 1.07
N LEU A 180 -2.80 3.60 2.20
CA LEU A 180 -2.44 4.16 3.51
C LEU A 180 -0.93 4.36 3.58
N VAL A 181 -0.50 5.60 3.90
CA VAL A 181 0.91 5.89 4.17
C VAL A 181 1.19 5.71 5.66
N PHE A 182 0.43 6.40 6.52
CA PHE A 182 0.50 6.25 7.97
C PHE A 182 -0.78 6.74 8.64
N SER A 183 -0.93 6.39 9.92
CA SER A 183 -1.92 7.02 10.80
C SER A 183 -1.23 7.75 11.95
N LYS A 184 -1.78 8.88 12.37
CA LYS A 184 -1.20 9.70 13.43
C LYS A 184 -2.26 10.21 14.40
N ARG A 185 -1.92 10.14 15.69
CA ARG A 185 -2.71 10.76 16.75
C ARG A 185 -2.61 12.28 16.66
N THR A 186 -3.72 12.98 16.76
CA THR A 186 -3.77 14.43 16.85
C THR A 186 -3.75 14.86 18.31
N LYS A 187 -3.49 16.17 18.54
CA LYS A 187 -3.51 16.76 19.89
C LYS A 187 -4.90 17.32 20.26
N THR A 188 -5.91 16.94 19.49
CA THR A 188 -7.30 17.31 19.71
C THR A 188 -7.99 16.28 20.60
N ASN A 189 -9.17 16.59 21.09
CA ASN A 189 -9.95 15.69 21.94
C ASN A 189 -11.44 15.76 21.55
N TYR A 190 -11.70 15.58 20.25
CA TYR A 190 -13.06 15.60 19.71
C TYR A 190 -13.73 14.24 19.68
N GLY A 191 -12.98 13.16 19.89
CA GLY A 191 -13.44 11.80 19.70
C GLY A 191 -13.70 11.52 18.22
N MET A 192 -12.64 11.41 17.41
CA MET A 192 -12.80 11.21 15.96
C MET A 192 -11.73 10.34 15.34
N TYR A 193 -12.12 9.69 14.25
CA TYR A 193 -11.21 9.12 13.27
C TYR A 193 -11.33 9.92 11.97
N GLY A 194 -10.19 10.45 11.50
CA GLY A 194 -10.12 11.23 10.28
C GLY A 194 -9.41 10.48 9.17
N VAL A 195 -9.77 10.79 7.92
CA VAL A 195 -9.04 10.32 6.72
C VAL A 195 -8.69 11.56 5.90
N PHE A 196 -7.39 11.82 5.76
CA PHE A 196 -6.88 12.81 4.82
C PHE A 196 -6.57 12.14 3.50
N TYR A 197 -7.07 12.69 2.41
CA TYR A 197 -6.84 12.21 1.06
C TYR A 197 -6.59 13.36 0.10
N CYS A 198 -5.48 13.29 -0.63
CA CYS A 198 -5.15 14.22 -1.71
C CYS A 198 -5.43 13.51 -3.03
N ASP A 199 -6.34 14.04 -3.83
CA ASP A 199 -6.68 13.53 -5.17
C ASP A 199 -6.13 14.40 -6.31
N ASP A 200 -5.42 15.48 -5.99
CA ASP A 200 -4.73 16.32 -6.96
C ASP A 200 -3.40 15.70 -7.40
N GLY A 201 -3.18 15.64 -8.71
CA GLY A 201 -1.97 15.02 -9.27
C GLY A 201 -0.67 15.71 -8.86
N ASN A 202 -0.63 17.04 -8.81
CA ASN A 202 0.56 17.79 -8.40
C ASN A 202 0.78 17.65 -6.89
N GLY A 203 -0.29 17.67 -6.10
CA GLY A 203 -0.25 17.43 -4.67
C GLY A 203 0.31 16.04 -4.34
N ASN A 204 -0.15 15.02 -5.04
CA ASN A 204 0.35 13.66 -4.87
C ASN A 204 1.80 13.48 -5.28
N GLU A 205 2.23 14.13 -6.38
CA GLU A 205 3.66 14.13 -6.74
C GLU A 205 4.52 14.77 -5.65
N LEU A 206 4.03 15.85 -5.05
CA LEU A 206 4.71 16.49 -3.94
C LEU A 206 4.77 15.56 -2.71
N LEU A 207 3.65 14.97 -2.30
CA LEU A 207 3.58 14.04 -1.17
C LEU A 207 4.52 12.85 -1.36
N ARG A 208 4.60 12.27 -2.57
CA ARG A 208 5.54 11.21 -2.90
C ARG A 208 7.01 11.62 -2.70
N LYS A 209 7.37 12.86 -3.02
CA LYS A 209 8.73 13.38 -2.79
C LYS A 209 9.05 13.57 -1.31
N LEU A 210 8.03 13.71 -0.47
CA LEU A 210 8.17 13.83 0.98
C LEU A 210 8.22 12.47 1.69
N GLU A 211 7.83 11.39 1.02
CA GLU A 211 7.90 10.05 1.60
C GLU A 211 9.34 9.63 1.89
N ASN A 212 9.51 8.90 2.98
CA ASN A 212 10.76 8.21 3.26
C ASN A 212 10.88 6.93 2.38
N PRO A 213 12.06 6.28 2.32
CA PRO A 213 12.23 5.04 1.54
C PRO A 213 11.32 3.87 1.97
N ALA A 214 10.84 3.87 3.20
CA ALA A 214 9.90 2.85 3.71
C ALA A 214 8.44 3.15 3.31
N HIS A 215 8.15 4.34 2.76
CA HIS A 215 6.81 4.79 2.37
C HIS A 215 5.77 4.80 3.52
N ASP A 216 6.22 5.04 4.74
CA ASP A 216 5.41 5.02 5.95
C ASP A 216 5.40 6.35 6.72
N GLU A 217 5.98 7.41 6.15
CA GLU A 217 5.99 8.75 6.74
C GLU A 217 6.25 9.83 5.69
N TRP A 218 5.65 11.00 5.88
CA TRP A 218 6.02 12.22 5.16
C TRP A 218 6.93 13.10 6.00
N LYS A 219 8.16 13.32 5.52
CA LYS A 219 9.17 14.12 6.22
C LYS A 219 9.32 15.49 5.58
N ALA A 220 9.02 16.55 6.34
CA ALA A 220 9.24 17.93 5.91
C ALA A 220 10.71 18.21 5.51
N GLY A 221 11.68 17.49 6.09
CA GLY A 221 13.09 17.58 5.71
C GLY A 221 13.38 17.16 4.27
N ASN A 222 12.57 16.29 3.70
CA ASN A 222 12.69 15.84 2.31
C ASN A 222 12.24 16.93 1.32
N TRP A 223 11.60 18.00 1.80
CA TRP A 223 11.21 19.17 1.01
C TRP A 223 12.38 19.84 0.28
N LYS A 224 13.56 19.85 0.89
CA LYS A 224 14.78 20.41 0.27
C LYS A 224 15.21 19.64 -0.97
N ILE A 225 14.93 18.33 -1.03
CA ILE A 225 15.23 17.48 -2.19
C ILE A 225 14.29 17.82 -3.35
N ALA A 226 13.10 18.32 -3.07
CA ALA A 226 12.14 18.76 -4.08
C ALA A 226 12.41 20.17 -4.65
N GLY A 227 13.51 20.82 -4.28
CA GLY A 227 13.95 22.11 -4.84
C GLY A 227 13.19 23.34 -4.36
N LYS A 228 12.42 23.22 -3.26
CA LYS A 228 11.68 24.34 -2.64
C LYS A 228 12.01 24.41 -1.14
N THR A 229 12.17 25.61 -0.62
CA THR A 229 12.32 25.85 0.83
C THR A 229 10.95 25.64 1.51
N ALA A 230 10.93 24.85 2.58
CA ALA A 230 9.71 24.69 3.37
C ALA A 230 9.16 26.07 3.80
N PRO A 231 7.85 26.33 3.74
CA PRO A 231 7.28 27.53 4.33
C PRO A 231 7.65 27.56 5.81
N GLN A 232 8.25 28.66 6.26
CA GLN A 232 8.48 28.86 7.69
C GLN A 232 7.12 28.89 8.38
N GLY A 233 6.81 27.84 9.15
CA GLY A 233 5.65 27.84 10.02
C GLY A 233 5.72 29.05 10.94
N ARG A 234 4.67 29.85 10.97
CA ARG A 234 4.52 30.85 12.03
C ARG A 234 4.43 30.14 13.38
N PRO A 235 5.03 30.72 14.43
CA PRO A 235 5.06 30.16 15.78
C PRO A 235 3.66 29.97 16.35
#